data_f6ee675d4210ce69dbfa10e0c25b92d2
#
_entry.id   f6ee675d4210ce69dbfa10e0c25b92d2
#
_cell.length_a   1.000
_cell.length_b   1.000
_cell.length_c   1.000
_cell.angle_alpha   90.00
_cell.angle_beta   90.00
_cell.angle_gamma   90.00
#
_symmetry.space_group_name_H-M   'P 1'
#
loop_
_entity.id
_entity.type
_entity.pdbx_description
1 polymer ?
#
loop_
_entity_poly.entity_id
_entity_poly.type
_entity_poly.pdbx_seq_one_letter_code
_entity_poly.pdbx_strand_id
1 'polypeptide(L)'
;MGFQQGLSGLDAASKNLDVIGSNVANANTVGYKKSTAEFGDVYARSLVGASDNQIGQGMSVTKVSQAFTQGNVTITGNPLDIAINGSGFYRMVDQGSGQVSYTRNGQFQTDKNGYVISATGQNLT
;
A
#
# COMPACT_ATOMS: atom_id res chain seq x y z
N MET A 1 -11.55 -32.71 4.87
CA MET A 1 -11.92 -31.31 5.08
C MET A 1 -10.84 -30.54 5.85
N GLY A 2 -10.31 -31.03 6.99
CA GLY A 2 -9.30 -30.31 7.78
C GLY A 2 -7.99 -29.96 7.07
N PHE A 3 -7.58 -30.75 6.08
CA PHE A 3 -6.36 -30.47 5.31
C PHE A 3 -6.50 -29.22 4.42
N GLN A 4 -7.65 -28.99 3.79
CA GLN A 4 -7.89 -27.79 2.98
C GLN A 4 -7.95 -26.52 3.84
N GLN A 5 -8.51 -26.60 5.02
CA GLN A 5 -8.51 -25.52 6.00
C GLN A 5 -7.09 -25.16 6.44
N GLY A 6 -6.27 -26.18 6.73
CA GLY A 6 -4.86 -25.99 7.04
C GLY A 6 -4.08 -25.36 5.89
N LEU A 7 -4.33 -25.79 4.66
CA LEU A 7 -3.70 -25.24 3.46
C LEU A 7 -4.09 -23.76 3.22
N SER A 8 -5.38 -23.42 3.37
CA SER A 8 -5.84 -22.03 3.26
C SER A 8 -5.24 -21.13 4.34
N GLY A 9 -5.05 -21.65 5.55
CA GLY A 9 -4.36 -20.94 6.62
C GLY A 9 -2.89 -20.67 6.30
N LEU A 10 -2.19 -21.66 5.73
CA LEU A 10 -0.80 -21.49 5.28
C LEU A 10 -0.68 -20.48 4.14
N ASP A 11 -1.57 -20.53 3.14
CA ASP A 11 -1.59 -19.55 2.03
C ASP A 11 -1.84 -18.13 2.54
N ALA A 12 -2.78 -17.97 3.46
CA ALA A 12 -3.04 -16.69 4.09
C ALA A 12 -1.84 -16.17 4.92
N ALA A 13 -1.17 -17.05 5.64
CA ALA A 13 0.05 -16.71 6.39
C ALA A 13 1.18 -16.28 5.44
N SER A 14 1.35 -16.98 4.30
CA SER A 14 2.32 -16.62 3.26
C SER A 14 2.04 -15.23 2.70
N LYS A 15 0.80 -14.93 2.34
CA LYS A 15 0.40 -13.60 1.84
C LYS A 15 0.58 -12.50 2.87
N ASN A 16 0.34 -12.81 4.16
CA ASN A 16 0.62 -11.86 5.23
C ASN A 16 2.12 -11.55 5.34
N LEU A 17 2.96 -12.59 5.23
CA LEU A 17 4.42 -12.42 5.21
C LEU A 17 4.89 -11.59 4.00
N ASP A 18 4.28 -11.75 2.83
CA ASP A 18 4.58 -10.95 1.66
C ASP A 18 4.29 -9.46 1.90
N VAL A 19 3.15 -9.15 2.51
CA VAL A 19 2.77 -7.77 2.88
C VAL A 19 3.73 -7.20 3.92
N ILE A 20 4.07 -7.97 4.96
CA ILE A 20 5.05 -7.57 5.97
C ILE A 20 6.43 -7.36 5.34
N GLY A 21 6.87 -8.27 4.49
CA GLY A 21 8.14 -8.17 3.76
C GLY A 21 8.22 -6.92 2.90
N SER A 22 7.15 -6.59 2.19
CA SER A 22 7.04 -5.34 1.43
C SER A 22 7.11 -4.10 2.32
N ASN A 23 6.43 -4.11 3.46
CA ASN A 23 6.49 -3.00 4.43
C ASN A 23 7.91 -2.82 4.99
N VAL A 24 8.59 -3.91 5.32
CA VAL A 24 9.97 -3.87 5.84
C VAL A 24 10.94 -3.39 4.76
N ALA A 25 10.83 -3.91 3.54
CA ALA A 25 11.66 -3.51 2.41
C ALA A 25 11.55 -2.00 2.12
N ASN A 26 10.37 -1.42 2.32
CA ASN A 26 10.08 -0.01 2.07
C ASN A 26 10.09 0.86 3.34
N ALA A 27 10.57 0.35 4.48
CA ALA A 27 10.59 1.10 5.74
C ALA A 27 11.35 2.43 5.66
N ASN A 28 12.39 2.50 4.82
CA ASN A 28 13.20 3.69 4.58
C ASN A 28 12.80 4.46 3.31
N THR A 29 11.74 4.05 2.61
CA THR A 29 11.27 4.74 1.42
C THR A 29 10.44 5.96 1.81
N VAL A 30 10.87 7.15 1.39
CA VAL A 30 10.18 8.40 1.69
C VAL A 30 8.80 8.41 1.03
N GLY A 31 7.77 8.73 1.82
CA GLY A 31 6.39 8.78 1.35
C GLY A 31 5.70 7.42 1.24
N TYR A 32 6.36 6.32 1.60
CA TYR A 32 5.73 4.99 1.59
C TYR A 32 4.58 4.92 2.60
N LYS A 33 3.53 4.25 2.22
CA LYS A 33 2.36 3.95 3.08
C LYS A 33 2.27 2.45 3.30
N LYS A 34 2.38 2.03 4.57
CA LYS A 34 2.32 0.61 4.93
C LYS A 34 1.00 -0.01 4.52
N SER A 35 1.04 -1.24 4.07
CA SER A 35 -0.13 -2.05 3.77
C SER A 35 -0.42 -3.03 4.90
N THR A 36 -1.68 -3.37 5.07
CA THR A 36 -2.16 -4.39 6.03
C THR A 36 -3.08 -5.33 5.29
N ALA A 37 -2.85 -6.64 5.42
CA ALA A 37 -3.74 -7.65 4.89
C ALA A 37 -4.91 -7.86 5.85
N GLU A 38 -6.13 -7.84 5.32
CA GLU A 38 -7.36 -8.16 6.03
C GLU A 38 -7.84 -9.54 5.58
N PHE A 39 -8.13 -10.40 6.55
CA PHE A 39 -8.54 -11.77 6.31
C PHE A 39 -10.01 -11.94 6.65
N GLY A 40 -10.70 -12.73 5.85
CA GLY A 40 -12.09 -13.11 6.08
C GLY A 40 -12.25 -14.62 6.11
N ASP A 41 -13.21 -15.08 6.90
CA ASP A 41 -13.63 -16.48 6.92
C ASP A 41 -14.42 -16.79 5.64
N VAL A 42 -14.15 -17.94 5.04
CA VAL A 42 -14.87 -18.43 3.87
C VAL A 42 -16.01 -19.32 4.34
N TYR A 43 -17.21 -18.77 4.33
CA TYR A 43 -18.41 -19.55 4.60
C TYR A 43 -18.90 -20.26 3.33
N ALA A 44 -19.07 -21.58 3.40
CA ALA A 44 -19.85 -22.27 2.40
C ALA A 44 -21.30 -21.82 2.54
N ARG A 45 -21.84 -21.10 1.57
CA ARG A 45 -23.27 -20.94 1.46
C ARG A 45 -23.86 -22.29 1.06
N SER A 46 -24.20 -23.11 2.03
CA SER A 46 -25.03 -24.26 1.80
C SER A 46 -26.44 -23.78 1.42
N LEU A 47 -26.84 -24.05 0.19
CA LEU A 47 -28.19 -23.79 -0.31
C LEU A 47 -29.25 -24.72 0.29
N VAL A 48 -28.85 -25.60 1.20
CA VAL A 48 -29.76 -26.61 1.79
C VAL A 48 -29.60 -26.64 3.31
N GLY A 49 -30.53 -26.02 4.00
CA GLY A 49 -30.84 -26.27 5.41
C GLY A 49 -29.86 -25.67 6.42
N ALA A 50 -30.37 -24.80 7.26
CA ALA A 50 -29.69 -24.32 8.45
C ALA A 50 -29.37 -25.48 9.40
N SER A 51 -28.14 -25.97 9.42
CA SER A 51 -27.66 -26.78 10.52
C SER A 51 -26.83 -25.89 11.45
N ASP A 52 -27.12 -25.94 12.72
CA ASP A 52 -26.52 -25.14 13.81
C ASP A 52 -25.00 -25.34 14.02
N ASN A 53 -24.33 -26.12 13.18
CA ASN A 53 -22.91 -26.45 13.30
C ASN A 53 -22.19 -26.27 11.95
N GLN A 54 -22.12 -25.04 11.45
CA GLN A 54 -21.27 -24.72 10.28
C GLN A 54 -19.81 -24.60 10.70
N ILE A 55 -19.02 -25.57 10.32
CA ILE A 55 -17.54 -25.48 10.40
C ILE A 55 -17.09 -24.61 9.24
N GLY A 56 -16.34 -23.52 9.52
CA GLY A 56 -15.76 -22.65 8.48
C GLY A 56 -14.89 -23.45 7.51
N GLN A 57 -14.89 -23.08 6.23
CA GLN A 57 -14.13 -23.79 5.18
C GLN A 57 -12.72 -23.28 4.99
N GLY A 58 -12.25 -22.40 5.88
CA GLY A 58 -10.94 -21.80 5.83
C GLY A 58 -10.98 -20.29 5.78
N MET A 59 -9.85 -19.68 5.46
CA MET A 59 -9.69 -18.22 5.40
C MET A 59 -9.14 -17.78 4.05
N SER A 60 -9.46 -16.56 3.65
CA SER A 60 -8.90 -15.93 2.47
C SER A 60 -8.54 -14.47 2.75
N VAL A 61 -7.60 -13.93 1.97
CA VAL A 61 -7.32 -12.49 2.00
C VAL A 61 -8.50 -11.77 1.34
N THR A 62 -9.20 -10.98 2.14
CA THR A 62 -10.36 -10.21 1.66
C THR A 62 -9.91 -8.92 1.00
N LYS A 63 -8.88 -8.29 1.56
CA LYS A 63 -8.39 -6.99 1.10
C LYS A 63 -6.96 -6.76 1.58
N VAL A 64 -6.21 -6.01 0.80
CA VAL A 64 -4.97 -5.37 1.25
C VAL A 64 -5.22 -3.87 1.27
N SER A 65 -5.26 -3.27 2.46
CA SER A 65 -5.54 -1.84 2.65
C SER A 65 -4.27 -1.08 3.00
N GLN A 66 -4.12 0.12 2.42
CA GLN A 66 -3.04 1.04 2.76
C GLN A 66 -3.45 1.95 3.92
N ALA A 67 -2.55 2.13 4.88
CA ALA A 67 -2.73 3.05 6.00
C ALA A 67 -2.18 4.43 5.63
N PHE A 68 -3.05 5.41 5.44
CA PHE A 68 -2.69 6.80 5.11
C PHE A 68 -2.39 7.67 6.34
N THR A 69 -1.85 7.07 7.39
CA THR A 69 -1.45 7.80 8.59
C THR A 69 -0.22 8.66 8.34
N GLN A 70 -0.11 9.77 9.07
CA GLN A 70 1.06 10.64 9.04
C GLN A 70 2.29 9.92 9.60
N GLY A 71 3.37 9.92 8.82
CA GLY A 71 4.68 9.45 9.28
C GLY A 71 5.47 10.53 9.99
N ASN A 72 6.66 10.17 10.46
CA ASN A 72 7.59 11.12 11.06
C ASN A 72 8.15 12.07 9.99
N VAL A 73 8.15 13.36 10.27
CA VAL A 73 8.74 14.38 9.41
C VAL A 73 10.13 14.73 9.96
N THR A 74 11.15 14.54 9.13
CA THR A 74 12.55 14.85 9.46
C THR A 74 13.04 16.03 8.63
N ILE A 75 13.87 16.87 9.24
CA ILE A 75 14.48 18.02 8.55
C ILE A 75 15.76 17.54 7.87
N THR A 76 15.85 17.70 6.55
CA THR A 76 17.00 17.27 5.74
C THR A 76 17.98 18.41 5.44
N GLY A 77 17.56 19.68 5.60
CA GLY A 77 18.35 20.86 5.23
C GLY A 77 18.35 21.17 3.73
N ASN A 78 17.71 20.36 2.90
CA ASN A 78 17.54 20.64 1.47
C ASN A 78 16.23 21.43 1.24
N PRO A 79 16.26 22.60 0.61
CA PRO A 79 15.09 23.44 0.43
C PRO A 79 14.03 22.85 -0.53
N LEU A 80 14.40 21.84 -1.33
CA LEU A 80 13.49 21.14 -2.24
C LEU A 80 12.89 19.86 -1.64
N ASP A 81 13.27 19.51 -0.43
CA ASP A 81 12.63 18.42 0.29
C ASP A 81 11.41 18.96 1.06
N ILE A 82 10.23 18.71 0.52
CA ILE A 82 8.98 19.25 1.02
C ILE A 82 8.13 18.10 1.59
N ALA A 83 7.68 18.24 2.83
CA ALA A 83 6.77 17.26 3.45
C ALA A 83 5.36 17.83 3.57
N ILE A 84 4.36 17.04 3.20
CA ILE A 84 2.95 17.38 3.48
C ILE A 84 2.63 16.94 4.91
N ASN A 85 2.18 17.87 5.73
CA ASN A 85 1.63 17.58 7.05
C ASN A 85 0.10 17.45 6.93
N GLY A 86 -0.43 16.28 7.30
CA GLY A 86 -1.84 15.97 7.15
C GLY A 86 -2.16 15.10 5.91
N SER A 87 -3.38 15.22 5.39
CA SER A 87 -3.85 14.48 4.21
C SER A 87 -3.49 15.21 2.91
N GLY A 88 -3.25 14.47 1.82
CA GLY A 88 -2.98 15.01 0.49
C GLY A 88 -1.85 14.28 -0.22
N PHE A 89 -1.66 14.59 -1.50
CA PHE A 89 -0.62 14.05 -2.36
C PHE A 89 -0.09 15.15 -3.27
N TYR A 90 1.15 15.03 -3.71
CA TYR A 90 1.69 15.84 -4.79
C TYR A 90 1.13 15.34 -6.12
N ARG A 91 0.66 16.25 -6.95
CA ARG A 91 0.24 15.96 -8.30
C ARG A 91 1.43 16.07 -9.22
N MET A 92 1.75 15.01 -9.93
CA MET A 92 2.87 14.93 -10.85
C MET A 92 2.34 14.73 -12.26
N VAL A 93 2.98 15.36 -13.24
CA VAL A 93 2.65 15.20 -14.65
C VAL A 93 3.89 14.78 -15.42
N ASP A 94 3.76 13.71 -16.18
CA ASP A 94 4.79 13.28 -17.10
C ASP A 94 4.81 14.16 -18.35
N GLN A 95 5.95 14.76 -18.67
CA GLN A 95 6.08 15.68 -19.80
C GLN A 95 5.91 14.98 -21.16
N GLY A 96 6.23 13.70 -21.26
CA GLY A 96 6.17 12.98 -22.52
C GLY A 96 4.77 12.47 -22.85
N SER A 97 4.07 11.92 -21.87
CA SER A 97 2.75 11.29 -22.04
C SER A 97 1.59 12.15 -21.56
N GLY A 98 1.86 13.21 -20.77
CA GLY A 98 0.83 14.02 -20.12
C GLY A 98 0.08 13.26 -19.00
N GLN A 99 0.55 12.06 -18.62
CA GLN A 99 -0.07 11.24 -17.60
C GLN A 99 0.08 11.88 -16.23
N VAL A 100 -1.03 11.94 -15.49
CA VAL A 100 -1.08 12.44 -14.14
C VAL A 100 -0.84 11.28 -13.17
N SER A 101 0.07 11.47 -12.23
CA SER A 101 0.30 10.55 -11.11
C SER A 101 0.28 11.31 -9.78
N TYR A 102 0.07 10.61 -8.69
CA TYR A 102 0.05 11.18 -7.35
C TYR A 102 1.10 10.48 -6.48
N THR A 103 1.90 11.29 -5.77
CA THR A 103 2.94 10.76 -4.89
C THR A 103 2.93 11.46 -3.54
N ARG A 104 3.42 10.78 -2.52
CA ARG A 104 3.69 11.37 -1.21
C ARG A 104 5.18 11.66 -1.01
N ASN A 105 6.03 11.21 -1.93
CA ASN A 105 7.46 11.52 -1.91
C ASN A 105 7.65 12.99 -2.25
N GLY A 106 8.23 13.74 -1.33
CA GLY A 106 8.50 15.18 -1.46
C GLY A 106 9.95 15.52 -1.73
N GLN A 107 10.76 14.57 -2.17
CA GLN A 107 12.14 14.81 -2.58
C GLN A 107 12.15 15.27 -4.05
N PHE A 108 12.30 16.57 -4.24
CA PHE A 108 12.28 17.17 -5.57
C PHE A 108 13.65 17.68 -5.96
N GLN A 109 13.82 17.88 -7.27
CA GLN A 109 15.01 18.47 -7.89
C GLN A 109 14.57 19.53 -8.90
N THR A 110 15.50 20.42 -9.28
CA THR A 110 15.23 21.39 -10.34
C THR A 110 15.87 20.91 -11.63
N ASP A 111 15.10 20.91 -12.71
CA ASP A 111 15.62 20.66 -14.05
C ASP A 111 16.36 21.90 -14.59
N LYS A 112 17.18 21.70 -15.64
CA LYS A 112 17.89 22.77 -16.38
C LYS A 112 16.98 23.88 -16.91
N ASN A 113 15.69 23.59 -17.07
CA ASN A 113 14.67 24.54 -17.51
C ASN A 113 13.97 25.27 -16.33
N GLY A 114 14.35 24.99 -15.08
CA GLY A 114 13.77 25.61 -13.90
C GLY A 114 12.50 24.94 -13.37
N TYR A 115 12.09 23.82 -13.95
CA TYR A 115 10.94 23.07 -13.45
C TYR A 115 11.33 22.20 -12.23
N VAL A 116 10.39 22.08 -11.30
CA VAL A 116 10.53 21.18 -10.15
C VAL A 116 10.09 19.78 -10.58
N ILE A 117 11.02 18.84 -10.53
CA ILE A 117 10.81 17.45 -10.98
C ILE A 117 11.04 16.47 -9.82
N SER A 118 10.37 15.31 -9.90
CA SER A 118 10.67 14.18 -9.03
C SER A 118 11.89 13.40 -9.52
N ALA A 119 12.38 12.47 -8.69
CA ALA A 119 13.45 11.55 -9.09
C ALA A 119 13.12 10.69 -10.32
N THR A 120 11.83 10.56 -10.66
CA THR A 120 11.33 9.86 -11.87
C THR A 120 11.22 10.78 -13.10
N GLY A 121 11.58 12.07 -12.99
CA GLY A 121 11.52 13.02 -14.09
C GLY A 121 10.14 13.63 -14.39
N GLN A 122 9.17 13.41 -13.50
CA GLN A 122 7.83 13.98 -13.62
C GLN A 122 7.79 15.39 -12.99
N ASN A 123 7.05 16.30 -13.62
CA ASN A 123 6.89 17.66 -13.13
C ASN A 123 5.87 17.76 -11.99
N LEU A 124 6.19 18.54 -10.97
CA LEU A 124 5.26 18.96 -9.95
C LEU A 124 4.31 20.04 -10.50
N THR A 125 2.99 19.84 -10.30
CA THR A 125 1.95 20.76 -10.79
C THR A 125 0.87 21.00 -9.75
#